data_158b6090b859b9a7f8b99d7175ed7bc3
#
_entry.id   158b6090b859b9a7f8b99d7175ed7bc3
#
_cell.length_a   1.000
_cell.length_b   1.000
_cell.length_c   1.000
_cell.angle_alpha   90.00
_cell.angle_beta   90.00
_cell.angle_gamma   90.00
#
_symmetry.space_group_name_H-M   'P 1'
#
loop_
_entity.id
_entity.type
_entity.pdbx_description
1 polymer ?
#
loop_
_entity_poly.entity_id
_entity_poly.type
_entity_poly.pdbx_seq_one_letter_code
_entity_poly.pdbx_strand_id
1 'polypeptide(L)'
;MITYALLDIRRLLRNTGGTIFTVLMSAGFYLIFGATQSYTDAAVAHGNVKATIMVSMAVYGAVLAVTTWGSHAALEQQRGWGRQLALTPMTPLKYVFSKVLAIETVALVPLAVVFATGAITNARVDGLRWLWSFLLCWVCSMPFTSVSYTHLRAHETREDL
;
A
#
# COMPACT_ATOMS: atom_id res chain seq x y z
N MET A 1 20.34 -4.87 -7.86
CA MET A 1 19.23 -4.03 -7.39
C MET A 1 17.87 -4.60 -7.80
N ILE A 2 17.59 -4.77 -9.08
CA ILE A 2 16.31 -5.31 -9.58
C ILE A 2 16.02 -6.71 -9.03
N THR A 3 17.00 -7.61 -9.06
CA THR A 3 16.85 -8.98 -8.54
C THR A 3 16.48 -8.99 -7.06
N TYR A 4 17.08 -8.11 -6.26
CA TYR A 4 16.75 -7.97 -4.84
C TYR A 4 15.30 -7.50 -4.64
N ALA A 5 14.88 -6.45 -5.38
CA ALA A 5 13.51 -5.95 -5.31
C ALA A 5 12.48 -7.02 -5.71
N LEU A 6 12.74 -7.80 -6.77
CA LEU A 6 11.86 -8.89 -7.20
C LEU A 6 11.74 -10.00 -6.15
N LEU A 7 12.85 -10.39 -5.53
CA LEU A 7 12.83 -11.39 -4.46
C LEU A 7 12.07 -10.87 -3.24
N ASP A 8 12.23 -9.59 -2.92
CA ASP A 8 11.53 -8.97 -1.81
C ASP A 8 10.02 -8.86 -2.06
N ILE A 9 9.60 -8.44 -3.25
CA ILE A 9 8.19 -8.45 -3.70
C ILE A 9 7.60 -9.86 -3.54
N ARG A 10 8.29 -10.88 -4.05
CA ARG A 10 7.84 -12.27 -3.93
C ARG A 10 7.70 -12.72 -2.48
N ARG A 11 8.62 -12.31 -1.63
CA ARG A 11 8.60 -12.60 -0.19
C ARG A 11 7.42 -11.93 0.51
N LEU A 12 7.19 -10.64 0.23
CA LEU A 12 6.07 -9.87 0.78
C LEU A 12 4.72 -10.48 0.35
N LEU A 13 4.56 -10.81 -0.91
CA LEU A 13 3.34 -11.45 -1.44
C LEU A 13 3.12 -12.86 -0.84
N ARG A 14 4.17 -13.58 -0.50
CA ARG A 14 4.06 -14.88 0.20
C ARG A 14 3.68 -14.76 1.66
N ASN A 15 3.78 -13.59 2.26
CA ASN A 15 3.21 -13.34 3.57
C ASN A 15 1.69 -13.12 3.43
N THR A 16 1.00 -14.25 3.25
CA THR A 16 -0.44 -14.27 2.94
C THR A 16 -1.28 -13.61 4.02
N GLY A 17 -0.91 -13.70 5.30
CA GLY A 17 -1.65 -13.12 6.42
C GLY A 17 -1.76 -11.59 6.30
N GLY A 18 -0.65 -10.89 6.09
CA GLY A 18 -0.65 -9.43 5.93
C GLY A 18 -1.38 -8.98 4.67
N THR A 19 -1.15 -9.67 3.55
CA THR A 19 -1.81 -9.35 2.28
C THR A 19 -3.32 -9.57 2.36
N ILE A 20 -3.78 -10.70 2.88
CA ILE A 20 -5.20 -11.00 3.07
C ILE A 20 -5.83 -9.97 4.01
N PHE A 21 -5.17 -9.63 5.11
CA PHE A 21 -5.68 -8.64 6.05
C PHE A 21 -5.89 -7.27 5.40
N THR A 22 -4.91 -6.75 4.67
CA THR A 22 -5.01 -5.44 4.01
C THR A 22 -6.09 -5.42 2.92
N VAL A 23 -6.24 -6.50 2.16
CA VAL A 23 -7.27 -6.66 1.14
C VAL A 23 -8.65 -6.77 1.76
N LEU A 24 -8.82 -7.63 2.78
CA LEU A 24 -10.12 -7.82 3.44
C LEU A 24 -10.61 -6.57 4.13
N MET A 25 -9.73 -5.82 4.80
CA MET A 25 -10.11 -4.58 5.46
C MET A 25 -10.57 -3.53 4.46
N SER A 26 -9.80 -3.27 3.42
CA SER A 26 -10.13 -2.23 2.44
C SER A 26 -11.34 -2.59 1.58
N ALA A 27 -11.38 -3.78 1.01
CA ALA A 27 -12.49 -4.23 0.19
C ALA A 27 -13.75 -4.50 1.02
N GLY A 28 -13.61 -5.05 2.22
CA GLY A 28 -14.71 -5.29 3.15
C GLY A 28 -15.37 -3.99 3.58
N PHE A 29 -14.62 -2.98 3.97
CA PHE A 29 -15.18 -1.67 4.30
C PHE A 29 -15.82 -0.99 3.09
N TYR A 30 -15.22 -1.12 1.91
CA TYR A 30 -15.86 -0.63 0.70
C TYR A 30 -17.21 -1.33 0.45
N LEU A 31 -17.31 -2.63 0.61
CA LEU A 31 -18.56 -3.37 0.45
C LEU A 31 -19.61 -2.90 1.47
N ILE A 32 -19.23 -2.77 2.75
CA ILE A 32 -20.14 -2.36 3.82
C ILE A 32 -20.64 -0.92 3.63
N PHE A 33 -19.75 0.02 3.33
CA PHE A 33 -20.09 1.44 3.29
C PHE A 33 -20.41 1.97 1.88
N GLY A 34 -19.87 1.35 0.84
CA GLY A 34 -20.01 1.78 -0.54
C GLY A 34 -21.04 0.96 -1.32
N ALA A 35 -20.96 -0.35 -1.27
CA ALA A 35 -21.74 -1.20 -2.16
C ALA A 35 -23.16 -1.51 -1.65
N THR A 36 -23.34 -1.62 -0.32
CA THR A 36 -24.63 -2.06 0.27
C THR A 36 -25.62 -0.94 0.59
N GLN A 37 -25.15 0.31 0.61
CA GLN A 37 -25.99 1.45 1.01
C GLN A 37 -26.72 2.03 -0.19
N SER A 38 -28.05 2.22 -0.10
CA SER A 38 -28.89 2.74 -1.19
C SER A 38 -28.59 4.19 -1.59
N TYR A 39 -28.11 5.02 -0.67
CA TYR A 39 -27.77 6.41 -0.94
C TYR A 39 -26.50 6.57 -1.79
N THR A 40 -25.70 5.53 -1.93
CA THR A 40 -24.42 5.58 -2.66
C THR A 40 -24.56 5.63 -4.18
N ASP A 41 -25.75 5.38 -4.70
CA ASP A 41 -26.05 5.53 -6.13
C ASP A 41 -26.35 6.99 -6.54
N ALA A 42 -26.47 7.89 -5.56
CA ALA A 42 -26.67 9.31 -5.82
C ALA A 42 -25.53 9.89 -6.67
N ALA A 43 -25.92 10.67 -7.69
CA ALA A 43 -24.97 11.30 -8.60
C ALA A 43 -24.20 12.42 -7.89
N VAL A 44 -22.91 12.51 -8.18
CA VAL A 44 -22.03 13.64 -7.82
C VAL A 44 -21.41 14.20 -9.09
N ALA A 45 -20.71 15.33 -8.99
CA ALA A 45 -20.24 16.10 -10.15
C ALA A 45 -19.53 15.27 -11.26
N HIS A 46 -18.86 14.18 -10.91
CA HIS A 46 -18.05 13.37 -11.86
C HIS A 46 -18.19 11.86 -11.64
N GLY A 47 -19.33 11.43 -11.11
CA GLY A 47 -19.59 10.02 -10.86
C GLY A 47 -20.74 9.79 -9.90
N ASN A 48 -20.58 8.84 -8.97
CA ASN A 48 -21.52 8.58 -7.90
C ASN A 48 -20.84 8.54 -6.54
N VAL A 49 -21.62 8.64 -5.46
CA VAL A 49 -21.10 8.57 -4.06
C VAL A 49 -20.34 7.26 -3.83
N LYS A 50 -20.78 6.16 -4.43
CA LYS A 50 -20.12 4.86 -4.38
C LYS A 50 -18.68 4.93 -4.85
N ALA A 51 -18.40 5.67 -5.92
CA ALA A 51 -17.04 5.88 -6.43
C ALA A 51 -16.18 6.72 -5.46
N THR A 52 -16.76 7.69 -4.79
CA THR A 52 -16.05 8.48 -3.77
C THR A 52 -15.63 7.59 -2.59
N ILE A 53 -16.52 6.72 -2.12
CA ILE A 53 -16.21 5.76 -1.06
C ILE A 53 -15.17 4.75 -1.54
N MET A 54 -15.27 4.28 -2.78
CA MET A 54 -14.28 3.38 -3.40
C MET A 54 -12.87 3.99 -3.36
N VAL A 55 -12.72 5.24 -3.80
CA VAL A 55 -11.43 5.94 -3.78
C VAL A 55 -10.91 6.09 -2.36
N SER A 56 -11.76 6.45 -1.40
CA SER A 56 -11.38 6.58 0.01
C SER A 56 -10.90 5.25 0.61
N MET A 57 -11.60 4.15 0.34
CA MET A 57 -11.23 2.82 0.81
C MET A 57 -10.00 2.26 0.09
N ALA A 58 -9.78 2.65 -1.15
CA ALA A 58 -8.57 2.33 -1.90
C ALA A 58 -7.33 3.00 -1.30
N VAL A 59 -7.41 4.30 -0.98
CA VAL A 59 -6.33 5.01 -0.26
C VAL A 59 -6.08 4.37 1.10
N TYR A 60 -7.15 4.09 1.86
CA TYR A 60 -7.03 3.39 3.14
C TYR A 60 -6.29 2.05 3.00
N GLY A 61 -6.66 1.24 2.01
CA GLY A 61 -6.01 -0.05 1.74
C GLY A 61 -4.54 0.09 1.36
N ALA A 62 -4.19 1.08 0.52
CA ALA A 62 -2.82 1.36 0.16
C ALA A 62 -2.00 1.80 1.38
N VAL A 63 -2.50 2.77 2.17
CA VAL A 63 -1.83 3.24 3.40
C VAL A 63 -1.66 2.10 4.41
N LEU A 64 -2.70 1.28 4.61
CA LEU A 64 -2.63 0.12 5.50
C LEU A 64 -1.55 -0.88 5.04
N ALA A 65 -1.45 -1.13 3.74
CA ALA A 65 -0.43 -2.00 3.17
C ALA A 65 0.98 -1.44 3.38
N VAL A 66 1.23 -0.18 3.03
CA VAL A 66 2.57 0.41 3.15
C VAL A 66 3.03 0.53 4.61
N THR A 67 2.12 0.80 5.55
CA THR A 67 2.45 0.83 6.99
C THR A 67 2.75 -0.57 7.52
N THR A 68 1.97 -1.58 7.14
CA THR A 68 2.19 -2.98 7.52
C THR A 68 3.55 -3.47 7.03
N TRP A 69 3.85 -3.30 5.75
CA TRP A 69 5.10 -3.77 5.16
C TRP A 69 6.30 -2.90 5.53
N GLY A 70 6.10 -1.60 5.77
CA GLY A 70 7.10 -0.70 6.31
C GLY A 70 7.58 -1.15 7.69
N SER A 71 6.65 -1.54 8.56
CA SER A 71 6.95 -2.10 9.89
C SER A 71 7.77 -3.40 9.79
N HIS A 72 7.42 -4.28 8.87
CA HIS A 72 8.21 -5.50 8.63
C HIS A 72 9.63 -5.21 8.16
N ALA A 73 9.82 -4.23 7.29
CA ALA A 73 11.15 -3.82 6.81
C ALA A 73 12.02 -3.28 7.94
N ALA A 74 11.43 -2.58 8.90
CA ALA A 74 12.14 -2.08 10.08
C ALA A 74 12.53 -3.21 11.04
N LEU A 75 11.63 -4.15 11.32
CA LEU A 75 11.94 -5.35 12.11
C LEU A 75 13.08 -6.18 11.50
N GLU A 76 13.18 -6.23 10.17
CA GLU A 76 14.30 -6.87 9.49
C GLU A 76 15.63 -6.17 9.79
N GLN A 77 15.66 -4.85 9.81
CA GLN A 77 16.87 -4.10 10.16
C GLN A 77 17.30 -4.39 11.60
N GLN A 78 16.38 -4.38 12.57
CA GLN A 78 16.66 -4.71 13.97
C GLN A 78 17.24 -6.11 14.14
N ARG A 79 16.88 -7.07 13.29
CA ARG A 79 17.43 -8.43 13.28
C ARG A 79 18.83 -8.55 12.66
N GLY A 80 19.52 -7.42 12.42
CA GLY A 80 20.90 -7.40 11.95
C GLY A 80 21.08 -7.57 10.44
N TRP A 81 20.01 -7.47 9.65
CA TRP A 81 20.10 -7.51 8.18
C TRP A 81 21.02 -6.41 7.62
N GLY A 82 21.11 -5.26 8.29
CA GLY A 82 22.04 -4.19 7.93
C GLY A 82 23.50 -4.64 7.92
N ARG A 83 23.91 -5.49 8.86
CA ARG A 83 25.27 -6.04 8.92
C ARG A 83 25.55 -7.01 7.76
N GLN A 84 24.58 -7.84 7.40
CA GLN A 84 24.71 -8.76 6.26
C GLN A 84 24.78 -8.01 4.94
N LEU A 85 24.04 -6.93 4.79
CA LEU A 85 24.06 -6.07 3.61
C LEU A 85 25.39 -5.31 3.47
N ALA A 86 26.06 -4.97 4.57
CA ALA A 86 27.39 -4.36 4.54
C ALA A 86 28.46 -5.25 3.91
N LEU A 87 28.23 -6.57 3.85
CA LEU A 87 29.09 -7.55 3.16
C LEU A 87 28.79 -7.65 1.65
N THR A 88 27.81 -6.92 1.15
CA THR A 88 27.43 -6.90 -0.27
C THR A 88 27.80 -5.55 -0.92
N PRO A 89 27.99 -5.47 -2.24
CA PRO A 89 28.27 -4.22 -2.93
C PRO A 89 27.04 -3.27 -3.02
N MET A 90 26.08 -3.44 -2.12
CA MET A 90 24.83 -2.69 -2.08
C MET A 90 24.96 -1.47 -1.18
N THR A 91 24.80 -0.28 -1.74
CA THR A 91 24.81 0.95 -0.93
C THR A 91 23.52 1.09 -0.11
N PRO A 92 23.55 1.73 1.07
CA PRO A 92 22.36 1.94 1.90
C PRO A 92 21.19 2.58 1.13
N LEU A 93 21.49 3.55 0.27
CA LEU A 93 20.47 4.22 -0.55
C LEU A 93 19.77 3.27 -1.53
N LYS A 94 20.56 2.40 -2.19
CA LYS A 94 20.01 1.39 -3.11
C LYS A 94 19.13 0.38 -2.39
N TYR A 95 19.47 0.04 -1.15
CA TYR A 95 18.66 -0.83 -0.31
C TYR A 95 17.32 -0.20 0.02
N VAL A 96 17.33 1.03 0.56
CA VAL A 96 16.10 1.76 0.90
C VAL A 96 15.19 1.91 -0.32
N PHE A 97 15.74 2.34 -1.45
CA PHE A 97 14.97 2.49 -2.69
C PHE A 97 14.35 1.15 -3.16
N SER A 98 15.10 0.05 -3.06
CA SER A 98 14.57 -1.27 -3.42
C SER A 98 13.43 -1.71 -2.49
N LYS A 99 13.52 -1.39 -1.19
CA LYS A 99 12.47 -1.68 -0.20
C LYS A 99 11.22 -0.85 -0.47
N VAL A 100 11.35 0.45 -0.66
CA VAL A 100 10.24 1.33 -1.00
C VAL A 100 9.54 0.82 -2.26
N LEU A 101 10.29 0.51 -3.32
CA LEU A 101 9.73 -0.01 -4.56
C LEU A 101 8.98 -1.33 -4.36
N ALA A 102 9.51 -2.24 -3.54
CA ALA A 102 8.86 -3.51 -3.25
C ALA A 102 7.55 -3.31 -2.47
N ILE A 103 7.55 -2.47 -1.44
CA ILE A 103 6.38 -2.15 -0.63
C ILE A 103 5.30 -1.49 -1.48
N GLU A 104 5.65 -0.49 -2.28
CA GLU A 104 4.71 0.22 -3.17
C GLU A 104 4.10 -0.71 -4.25
N THR A 105 4.89 -1.67 -4.74
CA THR A 105 4.38 -2.67 -5.68
C THR A 105 3.35 -3.59 -5.02
N VAL A 106 3.56 -3.98 -3.77
CA VAL A 106 2.62 -4.84 -3.03
C VAL A 106 1.37 -4.05 -2.62
N ALA A 107 1.47 -2.75 -2.34
CA ALA A 107 0.34 -1.87 -2.07
C ALA A 107 -0.65 -1.75 -3.25
N LEU A 108 -0.21 -2.04 -4.48
CA LEU A 108 -1.11 -2.13 -5.64
C LEU A 108 -2.15 -3.24 -5.49
N VAL A 109 -1.89 -4.29 -4.70
CA VAL A 109 -2.81 -5.43 -4.55
C VAL A 109 -4.14 -5.00 -3.91
N PRO A 110 -4.18 -4.47 -2.67
CA PRO A 110 -5.44 -4.00 -2.08
C PRO A 110 -6.08 -2.88 -2.90
N LEU A 111 -5.29 -1.97 -3.48
CA LEU A 111 -5.76 -0.91 -4.35
C LEU A 111 -6.52 -1.49 -5.56
N ALA A 112 -5.91 -2.42 -6.29
CA ALA A 112 -6.50 -3.05 -7.46
C ALA A 112 -7.77 -3.84 -7.10
N VAL A 113 -7.79 -4.54 -5.96
CA VAL A 113 -8.97 -5.29 -5.51
C VAL A 113 -10.13 -4.35 -5.20
N VAL A 114 -9.90 -3.22 -4.51
CA VAL A 114 -10.96 -2.24 -4.23
C VAL A 114 -11.51 -1.64 -5.52
N PHE A 115 -10.66 -1.24 -6.47
CA PHE A 115 -11.10 -0.73 -7.77
C PHE A 115 -11.84 -1.77 -8.60
N ALA A 116 -11.40 -3.03 -8.60
CA ALA A 116 -12.10 -4.13 -9.27
C ALA A 116 -13.48 -4.38 -8.64
N THR A 117 -13.56 -4.38 -7.31
CA THR A 117 -14.82 -4.50 -6.57
C THR A 117 -15.75 -3.33 -6.88
N GLY A 118 -15.21 -2.11 -6.98
CA GLY A 118 -15.94 -0.92 -7.39
C GLY A 118 -16.54 -1.03 -8.81
N ALA A 119 -15.76 -1.54 -9.73
CA ALA A 119 -16.23 -1.77 -11.10
C ALA A 119 -17.41 -2.78 -11.15
N ILE A 120 -17.32 -3.86 -10.38
CA ILE A 120 -18.39 -4.89 -10.30
C ILE A 120 -19.65 -4.33 -9.62
N THR A 121 -19.51 -3.44 -8.65
CA THR A 121 -20.64 -2.86 -7.88
C THR A 121 -21.20 -1.58 -8.47
N ASN A 122 -20.87 -1.25 -9.73
CA ASN A 122 -21.33 -0.05 -10.43
C ASN A 122 -20.88 1.29 -9.77
N ALA A 123 -19.69 1.35 -9.20
CA ALA A 123 -19.06 2.62 -8.91
C ALA A 123 -18.78 3.35 -10.24
N ARG A 124 -19.32 4.55 -10.41
CA ARG A 124 -19.21 5.30 -11.67
C ARG A 124 -18.27 6.47 -11.48
N VAL A 125 -17.29 6.57 -12.37
CA VAL A 125 -16.38 7.70 -12.52
C VAL A 125 -16.25 8.00 -14.01
N ASP A 126 -16.31 9.27 -14.38
CA ASP A 126 -16.31 9.68 -15.78
C ASP A 126 -14.97 9.41 -16.47
N GLY A 127 -15.00 8.64 -17.53
CA GLY A 127 -13.92 8.45 -18.50
C GLY A 127 -12.56 8.12 -17.90
N LEU A 128 -11.55 8.90 -18.29
CA LEU A 128 -10.14 8.68 -17.90
C LEU A 128 -9.85 8.94 -16.41
N ARG A 129 -10.79 9.57 -15.69
CA ARG A 129 -10.64 9.86 -14.25
C ARG A 129 -10.54 8.59 -13.40
N TRP A 130 -11.08 7.47 -13.88
CA TRP A 130 -10.90 6.16 -13.25
C TRP A 130 -9.41 5.80 -13.10
N LEU A 131 -8.65 5.93 -14.18
CA LEU A 131 -7.21 5.67 -14.18
C LEU A 131 -6.45 6.69 -13.34
N TRP A 132 -6.80 7.97 -13.47
CA TRP A 132 -6.17 9.04 -12.66
C TRP A 132 -6.42 8.85 -11.17
N SER A 133 -7.63 8.47 -10.76
CA SER A 133 -7.93 8.17 -9.35
C SER A 133 -7.08 7.02 -8.83
N PHE A 134 -6.93 5.95 -9.62
CA PHE A 134 -6.08 4.83 -9.26
C PHE A 134 -4.61 5.25 -9.06
N LEU A 135 -4.06 5.97 -10.03
CA LEU A 135 -2.67 6.44 -9.97
C LEU A 135 -2.44 7.43 -8.81
N LEU A 136 -3.38 8.35 -8.58
CA LEU A 136 -3.29 9.28 -7.47
C LEU A 136 -3.34 8.57 -6.12
N CYS A 137 -4.23 7.60 -5.93
CA CYS A 137 -4.28 6.80 -4.71
C CYS A 137 -2.93 6.11 -4.44
N TRP A 138 -2.31 5.56 -5.48
CA TRP A 138 -1.02 4.91 -5.37
C TRP A 138 0.11 5.91 -5.03
N VAL A 139 0.19 7.03 -5.73
CA VAL A 139 1.21 8.07 -5.47
C VAL A 139 1.03 8.66 -4.07
N CYS A 140 -0.22 8.84 -3.60
CA CYS A 140 -0.51 9.34 -2.25
C CYS A 140 -0.09 8.37 -1.14
N SER A 141 0.15 7.08 -1.42
CA SER A 141 0.67 6.14 -0.42
C SER A 141 2.19 6.26 -0.20
N MET A 142 2.95 6.77 -1.18
CA MET A 142 4.42 6.85 -1.12
C MET A 142 4.99 7.62 0.08
N PRO A 143 4.45 8.78 0.50
CA PRO A 143 4.92 9.47 1.70
C PRO A 143 4.83 8.60 2.96
N PHE A 144 3.78 7.78 3.08
CA PHE A 144 3.59 6.91 4.24
C PHE A 144 4.62 5.79 4.31
N THR A 145 5.07 5.25 3.18
CA THR A 145 6.17 4.30 3.11
C THR A 145 7.46 4.92 3.65
N SER A 146 7.77 6.14 3.22
CA SER A 146 8.96 6.87 3.64
C SER A 146 8.92 7.19 5.14
N VAL A 147 7.77 7.65 5.65
CA VAL A 147 7.58 7.98 7.06
C VAL A 147 7.68 6.71 7.93
N SER A 148 7.04 5.62 7.54
CA SER A 148 7.11 4.35 8.29
C SER A 148 8.55 3.86 8.41
N TYR A 149 9.34 4.02 7.37
CA TYR A 149 10.75 3.63 7.37
C TYR A 149 11.63 4.54 8.26
N THR A 150 11.41 5.86 8.23
CA THR A 150 12.22 6.83 8.98
C THR A 150 11.87 6.86 10.47
N HIS A 151 10.59 6.74 10.82
CA HIS A 151 10.15 6.74 12.22
C HIS A 151 10.73 5.57 13.02
N LEU A 152 10.82 4.41 12.41
CA LEU A 152 11.37 3.22 13.07
C LEU A 152 12.89 3.31 13.23
N ARG A 153 13.59 3.98 12.32
CA ARG A 153 15.03 4.23 12.45
C ARG A 153 15.35 5.25 13.56
N ALA A 154 14.49 6.22 13.79
CA ALA A 154 14.70 7.23 14.82
C ALA A 154 14.59 6.67 16.26
N HIS A 155 13.84 5.59 16.47
CA HIS A 155 13.78 4.89 17.76
C HIS A 155 15.04 4.07 18.04
N GLU A 156 15.70 3.53 17.02
CA GLU A 156 16.93 2.74 17.13
C GLU A 156 18.10 3.55 17.71
N THR A 157 18.24 4.82 17.31
CA THR A 157 19.32 5.70 17.81
C THR A 157 19.12 6.19 19.24
N ARG A 158 17.95 6.00 19.85
CA ARG A 158 17.66 6.39 21.23
C ARG A 158 17.86 5.26 22.24
N GLU A 159 17.82 4.02 21.81
CA GLU A 159 18.06 2.87 22.69
C GLU A 159 19.56 2.51 22.80
N ASP A 160 20.39 3.03 21.91
CA ASP A 160 21.86 2.83 21.92
C ASP A 160 22.64 3.93 22.69
N LEU A 161 21.96 4.86 23.37
CA LEU A 161 22.54 5.91 24.26
C LEU A 161 22.22 5.64 25.71
#